data_cc05511aca75344a18df38344d5a80d3
#
_entry.id   cc05511aca75344a18df38344d5a80d3
#
_cell.length_a   1.000
_cell.length_b   1.000
_cell.length_c   1.000
_cell.angle_alpha   90.00
_cell.angle_beta   90.00
_cell.angle_gamma   90.00
#
_symmetry.space_group_name_H-M   'P 1'
#
loop_
_entity.id
_entity.type
_entity.pdbx_description
1 polymer ?
#
loop_
_entity_poly.entity_id
_entity_poly.type
_entity_poly.pdbx_seq_one_letter_code
_entity_poly.pdbx_strand_id
1 'polypeptide(L)'
;IMIGWMQNWDATNLSAPEERLWFGQMSLPRELSIKNGRLYQRPVRELDELRRNKVVHKNVTFSGITRLDGINGRRVDMELTLRAEDKEKLYQKFAVRFAQNDTYHTAISFRPLESILKVDRKFSGTRRAIVHQRRSLVDSSDGELKLRIILDRFSVEIFVNDGEQVMSATLYTDPKIDGISFFADGNVTMDVVKYDLVTEED
;
A
#
# COMPACT_ATOMS: atom_id res chain seq x y z
N ILE A 1 -9.63 12.09 -15.69
CA ILE A 1 -9.89 11.38 -14.40
C ILE A 1 -10.33 9.96 -14.71
N MET A 2 -9.85 8.99 -13.94
CA MET A 2 -10.24 7.59 -14.02
C MET A 2 -10.73 7.12 -12.65
N ILE A 3 -11.83 6.37 -12.64
CA ILE A 3 -12.34 5.67 -11.46
C ILE A 3 -12.63 4.24 -11.90
N GLY A 4 -12.17 3.26 -11.14
CA GLY A 4 -12.35 1.85 -11.43
C GLY A 4 -13.24 1.15 -10.40
N TRP A 5 -14.02 0.17 -10.82
CA TRP A 5 -14.75 -0.69 -9.91
C TRP A 5 -13.85 -1.80 -9.38
N MET A 6 -13.70 -1.89 -8.06
CA MET A 6 -12.77 -2.81 -7.40
C MET A 6 -13.37 -4.20 -7.14
N GLN A 7 -14.44 -4.54 -7.76
CA GLN A 7 -15.08 -5.84 -7.61
C GLN A 7 -14.65 -6.82 -8.70
N ASN A 8 -14.47 -8.07 -8.32
CA ASN A 8 -14.35 -9.19 -9.26
C ASN A 8 -15.67 -9.94 -9.31
N TRP A 9 -16.22 -10.18 -10.51
CA TRP A 9 -17.44 -10.94 -10.73
C TRP A 9 -17.37 -12.37 -10.17
N ASP A 10 -16.19 -13.01 -10.25
CA ASP A 10 -15.97 -14.35 -9.70
C ASP A 10 -15.89 -14.35 -8.14
N ALA A 11 -15.67 -13.21 -7.53
CA ALA A 11 -15.72 -13.03 -6.09
C ALA A 11 -17.13 -12.60 -5.67
N THR A 12 -18.08 -13.50 -5.79
CA THR A 12 -19.49 -13.28 -5.47
C THR A 12 -19.71 -12.77 -4.04
N ASN A 13 -20.95 -12.47 -3.70
CA ASN A 13 -21.42 -12.05 -2.36
C ASN A 13 -20.93 -12.96 -1.21
N LEU A 14 -20.50 -14.18 -1.51
CA LEU A 14 -19.88 -15.13 -0.56
C LEU A 14 -18.53 -14.62 0.02
N SER A 15 -17.93 -13.62 -0.61
CA SER A 15 -16.66 -13.03 -0.16
C SER A 15 -16.85 -11.86 0.82
N ALA A 16 -18.06 -11.35 0.97
CA ALA A 16 -18.35 -10.26 1.88
C ALA A 16 -18.49 -10.79 3.33
N PRO A 17 -17.96 -10.09 4.35
CA PRO A 17 -18.31 -10.35 5.73
C PRO A 17 -19.82 -10.29 5.92
N GLU A 18 -20.39 -11.17 6.73
CA GLU A 18 -21.84 -11.25 6.97
C GLU A 18 -22.43 -9.93 7.48
N GLU A 19 -21.62 -9.12 8.17
CA GLU A 19 -22.02 -7.83 8.75
C GLU A 19 -21.98 -6.66 7.74
N ARG A 20 -21.56 -6.89 6.48
CA ARG A 20 -21.51 -5.82 5.48
C ARG A 20 -22.88 -5.55 4.89
N LEU A 21 -23.33 -4.30 5.02
CA LEU A 21 -24.57 -3.79 4.43
C LEU A 21 -24.43 -3.46 2.93
N TRP A 22 -23.22 -3.51 2.37
CA TRP A 22 -22.93 -3.18 0.96
C TRP A 22 -21.84 -4.10 0.38
N PHE A 23 -21.82 -4.20 -0.93
CA PHE A 23 -20.87 -5.01 -1.69
C PHE A 23 -20.35 -4.25 -2.90
N GLY A 24 -19.05 -4.33 -3.09
CA GLY A 24 -18.35 -3.55 -4.12
C GLY A 24 -17.94 -2.16 -3.64
N GLN A 25 -16.92 -1.63 -4.24
CA GLN A 25 -16.40 -0.30 -3.99
C GLN A 25 -15.67 0.23 -5.20
N MET A 26 -15.52 1.54 -5.29
CA MET A 26 -14.77 2.19 -6.34
C MET A 26 -13.34 2.45 -5.89
N SER A 27 -12.41 2.52 -6.83
CA SER A 27 -11.08 3.06 -6.58
C SER A 27 -11.16 4.55 -6.27
N LEU A 28 -10.10 5.10 -5.71
CA LEU A 28 -9.93 6.55 -5.66
C LEU A 28 -9.97 7.13 -7.08
N PRO A 29 -10.50 8.34 -7.25
CA PRO A 29 -10.33 9.08 -8.50
C PRO A 29 -8.84 9.32 -8.77
N ARG A 30 -8.42 9.10 -10.02
CA ARG A 30 -7.02 9.23 -10.44
C ARG A 30 -6.88 10.19 -11.60
N GLU A 31 -5.93 11.12 -11.49
CA GLU A 31 -5.45 11.90 -12.60
C GLU A 31 -4.57 11.05 -13.50
N LEU A 32 -4.83 11.11 -14.81
CA LEU A 32 -4.01 10.43 -15.81
C LEU A 32 -3.11 11.41 -16.52
N SER A 33 -1.87 11.05 -16.73
CA SER A 33 -0.93 11.81 -17.55
C SER A 33 -0.05 10.86 -18.38
N ILE A 34 0.45 11.36 -19.49
CA ILE A 34 1.40 10.62 -20.33
C ILE A 34 2.75 11.30 -20.23
N LYS A 35 3.78 10.53 -19.90
CA LYS A 35 5.17 10.97 -19.87
C LYS A 35 6.03 9.96 -20.63
N ASN A 36 6.79 10.41 -21.60
CA ASN A 36 7.69 9.55 -22.40
C ASN A 36 6.98 8.31 -22.98
N GLY A 37 5.74 8.48 -23.46
CA GLY A 37 4.93 7.40 -24.02
C GLY A 37 4.35 6.41 -23.01
N ARG A 38 4.51 6.64 -21.70
CA ARG A 38 3.95 5.81 -20.62
C ARG A 38 2.81 6.53 -19.91
N LEU A 39 1.80 5.78 -19.51
CA LEU A 39 0.68 6.26 -18.69
C LEU A 39 1.09 6.31 -17.22
N TYR A 40 0.89 7.46 -16.60
CA TYR A 40 1.02 7.66 -15.16
C TYR A 40 -0.35 7.91 -14.55
N GLN A 41 -0.56 7.37 -13.36
CA GLN A 41 -1.81 7.51 -12.60
C GLN A 41 -1.47 8.03 -11.21
N ARG A 42 -2.11 9.11 -10.79
CA ARG A 42 -1.92 9.70 -9.46
C ARG A 42 -3.28 9.87 -8.79
N PRO A 43 -3.38 9.79 -7.46
CA PRO A 43 -4.59 10.23 -6.78
C PRO A 43 -4.90 11.67 -7.17
N VAL A 44 -6.17 12.01 -7.25
CA VAL A 44 -6.56 13.42 -7.46
C VAL A 44 -5.99 14.29 -6.34
N ARG A 45 -5.59 15.51 -6.67
CA ARG A 45 -4.95 16.44 -5.74
C ARG A 45 -5.83 16.84 -4.57
N GLU A 46 -7.14 16.83 -4.74
CA GLU A 46 -8.15 17.14 -3.73
C GLU A 46 -8.05 16.18 -2.54
N LEU A 47 -7.50 14.97 -2.72
CA LEU A 47 -7.25 14.05 -1.61
C LEU A 47 -6.28 14.61 -0.58
N ASP A 48 -5.35 15.47 -1.00
CA ASP A 48 -4.37 16.07 -0.08
C ASP A 48 -5.04 17.04 0.91
N GLU A 49 -6.23 17.57 0.61
CA GLU A 49 -7.02 18.41 1.50
C GLU A 49 -7.57 17.64 2.71
N LEU A 50 -7.66 16.33 2.62
CA LEU A 50 -8.09 15.45 3.71
C LEU A 50 -6.96 15.11 4.69
N ARG A 51 -5.71 15.45 4.36
CA ARG A 51 -4.53 15.10 5.14
C ARG A 51 -4.47 15.86 6.48
N ARG A 52 -4.34 15.13 7.58
CA ARG A 52 -4.14 15.65 8.94
C ARG A 52 -3.04 14.88 9.66
N ASN A 53 -2.63 15.36 10.81
CA ASN A 53 -1.75 14.65 11.76
C ASN A 53 -0.48 14.08 11.11
N LYS A 54 0.29 14.96 10.48
CA LYS A 54 1.53 14.58 9.77
C LYS A 54 2.55 13.97 10.73
N VAL A 55 3.06 12.79 10.39
CA VAL A 55 4.18 12.12 11.05
C VAL A 55 5.30 11.91 10.04
N VAL A 56 6.55 12.21 10.44
CA VAL A 56 7.72 12.15 9.56
C VAL A 56 8.84 11.40 10.24
N HIS A 57 9.38 10.40 9.55
CA HIS A 57 10.66 9.77 9.91
C HIS A 57 11.59 9.83 8.70
N LYS A 58 12.83 10.23 8.93
CA LYS A 58 13.84 10.40 7.88
C LYS A 58 15.07 9.55 8.17
N ASN A 59 15.66 9.00 7.10
CA ASN A 59 16.91 8.23 7.15
C ASN A 59 16.85 7.08 8.19
N VAL A 60 15.72 6.39 8.27
CA VAL A 60 15.58 5.22 9.13
C VAL A 60 16.29 4.04 8.50
N THR A 61 17.42 3.65 9.07
CA THR A 61 18.18 2.47 8.63
C THR A 61 17.80 1.26 9.48
N PHE A 62 17.46 0.16 8.83
CA PHE A 62 17.07 -1.07 9.51
C PHE A 62 17.23 -2.33 8.67
N SER A 63 17.25 -3.47 9.36
CA SER A 63 17.09 -4.81 8.84
C SER A 63 16.15 -5.57 9.78
N GLY A 64 15.41 -6.56 9.29
CA GLY A 64 14.38 -7.23 10.08
C GLY A 64 13.06 -6.44 10.17
N ILE A 65 12.32 -6.61 11.26
CA ILE A 65 11.04 -5.95 11.49
C ILE A 65 11.22 -4.64 12.25
N THR A 66 10.60 -3.59 11.76
CA THR A 66 10.61 -2.24 12.39
C THR A 66 9.20 -1.69 12.49
N ARG A 67 8.91 -1.04 13.62
CA ARG A 67 7.72 -0.20 13.83
C ARG A 67 8.19 1.19 14.20
N LEU A 68 7.47 2.20 13.74
CA LEU A 68 7.82 3.60 13.97
C LEU A 68 6.68 4.30 14.71
N ASP A 69 7.01 5.13 15.66
CA ASP A 69 6.04 5.85 16.47
C ASP A 69 5.12 6.72 15.58
N GLY A 70 3.82 6.65 15.82
CA GLY A 70 2.81 7.38 15.05
C GLY A 70 2.54 6.83 13.65
N ILE A 71 3.22 5.77 13.22
CA ILE A 71 2.94 5.08 11.95
C ILE A 71 1.98 3.92 12.22
N ASN A 72 0.71 4.26 12.28
CA ASN A 72 -0.43 3.35 12.40
C ASN A 72 -1.65 4.05 11.79
N GLY A 73 -2.78 3.36 11.71
CA GLY A 73 -4.04 3.92 11.23
C GLY A 73 -4.69 3.06 10.17
N ARG A 74 -5.97 3.33 9.95
CA ARG A 74 -6.79 2.61 8.97
C ARG A 74 -7.21 3.46 7.78
N ARG A 75 -7.21 4.78 7.93
CA ARG A 75 -7.37 5.75 6.87
C ARG A 75 -6.11 6.61 6.82
N VAL A 76 -5.20 6.21 5.93
CA VAL A 76 -3.82 6.72 5.91
C VAL A 76 -3.41 7.02 4.49
N ASP A 77 -2.75 8.16 4.31
CA ASP A 77 -1.97 8.47 3.12
C ASP A 77 -0.49 8.49 3.54
N MET A 78 0.26 7.52 3.05
CA MET A 78 1.65 7.33 3.44
C MET A 78 2.56 7.34 2.22
N GLU A 79 3.53 8.23 2.23
CA GLU A 79 4.58 8.33 1.23
C GLU A 79 5.88 7.79 1.82
N LEU A 80 6.51 6.88 1.12
CA LEU A 80 7.80 6.35 1.51
C LEU A 80 8.79 6.30 0.34
N THR A 81 10.04 6.56 0.65
CA THR A 81 11.17 6.36 -0.26
C THR A 81 12.12 5.38 0.39
N LEU A 82 12.31 4.26 -0.25
CA LEU A 82 13.24 3.22 0.16
C LEU A 82 14.50 3.29 -0.68
N ARG A 83 15.65 3.09 -0.05
CA ARG A 83 16.96 3.02 -0.71
C ARG A 83 17.73 1.84 -0.17
N ALA A 84 18.48 1.16 -1.04
CA ALA A 84 19.50 0.23 -0.59
C ALA A 84 20.59 1.01 0.14
N GLU A 85 21.11 0.49 1.23
CA GLU A 85 22.25 1.08 1.94
C GLU A 85 23.52 0.97 1.08
N ASP A 86 23.66 -0.15 0.39
CA ASP A 86 24.75 -0.43 -0.56
C ASP A 86 24.13 -0.81 -1.93
N LYS A 87 24.44 -0.03 -2.96
CA LYS A 87 23.93 -0.28 -4.32
C LYS A 87 24.55 -1.51 -4.99
N GLU A 88 25.71 -1.96 -4.52
CA GLU A 88 26.35 -3.18 -5.01
C GLU A 88 25.81 -4.43 -4.31
N LYS A 89 25.20 -4.25 -3.13
CA LYS A 89 24.62 -5.33 -2.33
C LYS A 89 23.18 -5.01 -1.95
N LEU A 90 22.27 -5.18 -2.89
CA LEU A 90 20.85 -4.90 -2.68
C LEU A 90 20.24 -5.82 -1.61
N TYR A 91 19.23 -5.29 -0.90
CA TYR A 91 18.38 -6.09 -0.03
C TYR A 91 17.58 -7.12 -0.85
N GLN A 92 17.28 -8.27 -0.22
CA GLN A 92 16.54 -9.35 -0.89
C GLN A 92 15.04 -9.05 -0.98
N LYS A 93 14.52 -8.38 0.06
CA LYS A 93 13.10 -8.08 0.15
C LYS A 93 12.86 -6.90 1.09
N PHE A 94 11.97 -6.03 0.70
CA PHE A 94 11.31 -5.06 1.57
C PHE A 94 9.82 -5.35 1.64
N ALA A 95 9.17 -5.09 2.79
CA ALA A 95 7.72 -5.17 2.88
C ALA A 95 7.15 -4.13 3.85
N VAL A 96 5.95 -3.66 3.53
CA VAL A 96 5.06 -2.94 4.43
C VAL A 96 3.90 -3.86 4.77
N ARG A 97 3.61 -4.04 6.05
CA ARG A 97 2.42 -4.71 6.55
C ARG A 97 1.50 -3.67 7.15
N PHE A 98 0.23 -3.74 6.84
CA PHE A 98 -0.80 -2.82 7.33
C PHE A 98 -2.09 -3.57 7.65
N ALA A 99 -3.04 -2.91 8.31
CA ALA A 99 -4.20 -3.56 8.90
C ALA A 99 -3.77 -4.77 9.71
N GLN A 100 -2.74 -4.57 10.56
CA GLN A 100 -1.98 -5.63 11.21
C GLN A 100 -2.29 -5.73 12.70
N ASN A 101 -2.50 -6.97 13.15
CA ASN A 101 -2.37 -7.43 14.53
C ASN A 101 -1.59 -8.75 14.55
N ASP A 102 -1.66 -9.51 15.63
CA ASP A 102 -0.95 -10.79 15.75
C ASP A 102 -1.49 -11.87 14.79
N THR A 103 -2.74 -11.76 14.36
CA THR A 103 -3.41 -12.76 13.51
C THR A 103 -3.48 -12.36 12.05
N TYR A 104 -3.78 -11.09 11.79
CA TYR A 104 -4.10 -10.59 10.45
C TYR A 104 -3.11 -9.54 9.98
N HIS A 105 -2.89 -9.49 8.69
CA HIS A 105 -2.20 -8.40 7.99
C HIS A 105 -2.41 -8.50 6.49
N THR A 106 -2.29 -7.38 5.82
CA THR A 106 -2.05 -7.31 4.38
C THR A 106 -0.63 -6.81 4.15
N ALA A 107 0.07 -7.36 3.17
CA ALA A 107 1.44 -6.99 2.89
C ALA A 107 1.63 -6.49 1.47
N ILE A 108 2.41 -5.42 1.32
CA ILE A 108 3.05 -5.03 0.07
C ILE A 108 4.51 -5.44 0.21
N SER A 109 5.07 -6.15 -0.77
CA SER A 109 6.49 -6.51 -0.73
C SER A 109 7.15 -6.28 -2.08
N PHE A 110 8.39 -5.82 -2.04
CA PHE A 110 9.23 -5.59 -3.19
C PHE A 110 10.51 -6.44 -3.11
N ARG A 111 10.90 -7.00 -4.26
CA ARG A 111 12.14 -7.74 -4.44
C ARG A 111 12.92 -7.12 -5.59
N PRO A 112 13.96 -6.33 -5.32
CA PRO A 112 14.68 -5.57 -6.34
C PRO A 112 15.32 -6.46 -7.40
N LEU A 113 15.92 -7.58 -7.00
CA LEU A 113 16.57 -8.53 -7.93
C LEU A 113 15.60 -9.22 -8.89
N GLU A 114 14.34 -9.32 -8.53
CA GLU A 114 13.26 -9.89 -9.36
C GLU A 114 12.47 -8.79 -10.08
N SER A 115 12.67 -7.51 -9.73
CA SER A 115 11.85 -6.37 -10.18
C SER A 115 10.35 -6.59 -9.93
N ILE A 116 9.98 -7.25 -8.83
CA ILE A 116 8.60 -7.63 -8.53
C ILE A 116 8.09 -6.90 -7.28
N LEU A 117 7.02 -6.13 -7.48
CA LEU A 117 6.15 -5.68 -6.41
C LEU A 117 4.97 -6.64 -6.27
N LYS A 118 4.68 -7.06 -5.05
CA LYS A 118 3.58 -7.99 -4.74
C LYS A 118 2.67 -7.42 -3.65
N VAL A 119 1.36 -7.47 -3.89
CA VAL A 119 0.33 -7.34 -2.84
C VAL A 119 -0.11 -8.74 -2.43
N ASP A 120 -0.07 -9.01 -1.12
CA ASP A 120 -0.44 -10.30 -0.54
C ASP A 120 -1.52 -10.12 0.52
N ARG A 121 -2.69 -10.70 0.26
CA ARG A 121 -3.88 -10.65 1.11
C ARG A 121 -4.17 -11.99 1.81
N LYS A 122 -3.22 -12.91 1.83
CA LYS A 122 -3.42 -14.26 2.39
C LYS A 122 -3.92 -14.22 3.84
N PHE A 123 -3.51 -13.23 4.60
CA PHE A 123 -3.87 -13.04 6.00
C PHE A 123 -4.73 -11.80 6.25
N SER A 124 -5.42 -11.28 5.23
CA SER A 124 -6.25 -10.08 5.29
C SER A 124 -7.69 -10.37 5.73
N GLY A 125 -7.90 -11.08 6.83
CA GLY A 125 -9.23 -11.43 7.32
C GLY A 125 -9.83 -12.66 6.64
N THR A 126 -11.09 -12.59 6.20
CA THR A 126 -11.77 -13.74 5.58
C THR A 126 -11.11 -14.15 4.27
N ARG A 127 -10.69 -15.42 4.17
CA ARG A 127 -9.95 -15.99 3.03
C ARG A 127 -10.83 -16.28 1.80
N ARG A 128 -11.93 -15.60 1.61
CA ARG A 128 -12.88 -15.90 0.52
C ARG A 128 -12.49 -15.29 -0.83
N ALA A 129 -11.39 -14.52 -0.91
CA ALA A 129 -10.91 -13.99 -2.17
C ALA A 129 -10.28 -15.11 -3.03
N ILE A 130 -10.77 -15.30 -4.23
CA ILE A 130 -10.26 -16.28 -5.21
C ILE A 130 -8.78 -16.02 -5.53
N VAL A 131 -8.37 -14.76 -5.58
CA VAL A 131 -6.98 -14.37 -5.81
C VAL A 131 -6.45 -13.60 -4.61
N HIS A 132 -5.52 -14.21 -3.88
CA HIS A 132 -4.90 -13.62 -2.69
C HIS A 132 -3.72 -12.72 -3.02
N GLN A 133 -3.09 -12.90 -4.17
CA GLN A 133 -1.86 -12.21 -4.52
C GLN A 133 -1.99 -11.56 -5.89
N ARG A 134 -1.41 -10.37 -6.01
CA ARG A 134 -1.19 -9.66 -7.27
C ARG A 134 0.27 -9.26 -7.37
N ARG A 135 0.82 -9.32 -8.57
CA ARG A 135 2.22 -8.94 -8.85
C ARG A 135 2.26 -7.95 -9.99
N SER A 136 3.21 -7.04 -9.93
CA SER A 136 3.54 -6.11 -11.00
C SER A 136 5.04 -6.04 -11.14
N LEU A 137 5.52 -5.89 -12.38
CA LEU A 137 6.91 -5.54 -12.64
C LEU A 137 7.12 -4.07 -12.29
N VAL A 138 8.17 -3.77 -11.56
CA VAL A 138 8.56 -2.43 -11.17
C VAL A 138 10.05 -2.28 -11.45
N ASP A 139 10.39 -1.34 -12.31
CA ASP A 139 11.78 -1.02 -12.61
C ASP A 139 12.37 -0.18 -11.47
N SER A 140 13.16 -0.81 -10.63
CA SER A 140 13.89 -0.23 -9.50
C SER A 140 15.13 -1.06 -9.24
N SER A 141 15.91 -1.28 -10.30
CA SER A 141 17.10 -2.15 -10.30
C SER A 141 18.24 -1.62 -9.42
N ASP A 142 18.22 -0.33 -9.07
CA ASP A 142 19.16 0.31 -8.15
C ASP A 142 18.76 0.18 -6.66
N GLY A 143 17.64 -0.51 -6.37
CA GLY A 143 17.12 -0.67 -5.03
C GLY A 143 16.38 0.56 -4.48
N GLU A 144 16.23 1.62 -5.26
CA GLU A 144 15.37 2.75 -4.87
C GLU A 144 13.92 2.46 -5.26
N LEU A 145 13.00 2.71 -4.34
CA LEU A 145 11.58 2.53 -4.55
C LEU A 145 10.79 3.65 -3.86
N LYS A 146 9.93 4.33 -4.63
CA LYS A 146 8.99 5.31 -4.09
C LYS A 146 7.60 4.70 -4.09
N LEU A 147 6.93 4.75 -2.95
CA LEU A 147 5.54 4.31 -2.80
C LEU A 147 4.71 5.42 -2.17
N ARG A 148 3.53 5.69 -2.75
CA ARG A 148 2.43 6.34 -2.04
C ARG A 148 1.36 5.29 -1.81
N ILE A 149 1.06 5.01 -0.56
CA ILE A 149 0.10 3.99 -0.12
C ILE A 149 -1.07 4.71 0.50
N ILE A 150 -2.24 4.57 -0.11
CA ILE A 150 -3.47 5.10 0.44
C ILE A 150 -4.29 3.92 0.96
N LEU A 151 -4.44 3.88 2.27
CA LEU A 151 -5.20 2.88 2.99
C LEU A 151 -6.52 3.47 3.42
N ASP A 152 -7.60 2.82 3.05
CA ASP A 152 -8.94 3.13 3.50
C ASP A 152 -9.51 1.94 4.28
N ARG A 153 -10.69 2.09 4.85
CA ARG A 153 -11.34 1.09 5.71
C ARG A 153 -11.30 -0.31 5.10
N PHE A 154 -11.55 -0.44 3.80
CA PHE A 154 -11.67 -1.72 3.11
C PHE A 154 -10.89 -1.82 1.81
N SER A 155 -9.95 -0.92 1.58
CA SER A 155 -9.10 -0.92 0.39
C SER A 155 -7.70 -0.40 0.66
N VAL A 156 -6.80 -0.74 -0.24
CA VAL A 156 -5.48 -0.13 -0.38
C VAL A 156 -5.21 0.16 -1.84
N GLU A 157 -4.67 1.33 -2.10
CA GLU A 157 -4.16 1.73 -3.40
C GLU A 157 -2.70 2.13 -3.29
N ILE A 158 -1.87 1.56 -4.15
CA ILE A 158 -0.42 1.69 -4.12
C ILE A 158 0.03 2.32 -5.42
N PHE A 159 0.59 3.51 -5.33
CA PHE A 159 1.16 4.24 -6.46
C PHE A 159 2.68 4.13 -6.36
N VAL A 160 3.31 3.58 -7.39
CA VAL A 160 4.73 3.27 -7.43
C VAL A 160 5.43 4.26 -8.34
N ASN A 161 6.60 4.75 -7.94
CA ASN A 161 7.45 5.64 -8.72
C ASN A 161 6.65 6.77 -9.38
N ASP A 162 5.98 7.57 -8.54
CA ASP A 162 5.12 8.69 -8.95
C ASP A 162 3.90 8.29 -9.82
N GLY A 163 3.46 7.04 -9.72
CA GLY A 163 2.28 6.53 -10.43
C GLY A 163 2.56 5.86 -11.75
N GLU A 164 3.81 5.49 -12.02
CA GLU A 164 4.19 4.68 -13.19
C GLU A 164 3.51 3.30 -13.16
N GLN A 165 3.37 2.72 -11.97
CA GLN A 165 2.61 1.51 -11.72
C GLN A 165 1.61 1.76 -10.61
N VAL A 166 0.43 1.15 -10.70
CA VAL A 166 -0.59 1.25 -9.66
C VAL A 166 -1.19 -0.13 -9.38
N MET A 167 -1.33 -0.44 -8.11
CA MET A 167 -2.02 -1.66 -7.66
C MET A 167 -3.12 -1.29 -6.68
N SER A 168 -4.26 -1.96 -6.78
CA SER A 168 -5.40 -1.78 -5.87
C SER A 168 -5.84 -3.13 -5.33
N ALA A 169 -6.25 -3.15 -4.08
CA ALA A 169 -6.78 -4.33 -3.44
C ALA A 169 -7.85 -3.99 -2.40
N THR A 170 -8.83 -4.87 -2.28
CA THR A 170 -9.81 -4.83 -1.19
C THR A 170 -9.25 -5.51 0.06
N LEU A 171 -9.64 -5.04 1.23
CA LEU A 171 -9.27 -5.57 2.54
C LEU A 171 -10.51 -6.04 3.27
N TYR A 172 -10.37 -7.11 4.05
CA TYR A 172 -11.47 -7.69 4.84
C TYR A 172 -11.15 -7.78 6.33
N THR A 173 -10.04 -7.20 6.74
CA THR A 173 -9.65 -7.08 8.14
C THR A 173 -10.58 -6.09 8.85
N ASP A 174 -10.92 -6.38 10.11
CA ASP A 174 -11.68 -5.45 10.96
C ASP A 174 -11.04 -4.05 10.92
N PRO A 175 -11.81 -2.97 10.68
CA PRO A 175 -11.30 -1.60 10.65
C PRO A 175 -10.60 -1.14 11.95
N LYS A 176 -10.85 -1.78 13.07
CA LYS A 176 -10.16 -1.52 14.34
C LYS A 176 -8.72 -2.01 14.38
N ILE A 177 -8.34 -2.88 13.42
CA ILE A 177 -6.98 -3.40 13.30
C ILE A 177 -6.19 -2.43 12.44
N ASP A 178 -5.35 -1.60 13.06
CA ASP A 178 -4.72 -0.42 12.46
C ASP A 178 -3.19 -0.45 12.45
N GLY A 179 -2.57 -1.52 12.94
CA GLY A 179 -1.12 -1.63 13.00
C GLY A 179 -0.44 -1.58 11.64
N ILE A 180 0.72 -0.90 11.60
CA ILE A 180 1.60 -0.84 10.43
C ILE A 180 3.02 -1.22 10.88
N SER A 181 3.71 -2.01 10.08
CA SER A 181 5.12 -2.36 10.29
C SER A 181 5.87 -2.50 8.98
N PHE A 182 7.19 -2.37 9.06
CA PHE A 182 8.11 -2.54 7.95
C PHE A 182 8.99 -3.75 8.18
N PHE A 183 9.43 -4.38 7.10
CA PHE A 183 10.35 -5.51 7.13
C PHE A 183 11.37 -5.37 6.02
N ALA A 184 12.62 -5.63 6.31
CA ALA A 184 13.68 -5.72 5.31
C ALA A 184 14.54 -6.98 5.54
N ASP A 185 14.78 -7.70 4.46
CA ASP A 185 15.78 -8.78 4.38
C ASP A 185 17.03 -8.21 3.69
N GLY A 186 17.97 -7.79 4.50
CA GLY A 186 19.10 -6.92 4.15
C GLY A 186 18.91 -5.49 4.69
N ASN A 187 19.96 -4.68 4.59
CA ASN A 187 19.96 -3.31 5.09
C ASN A 187 19.30 -2.35 4.10
N VAL A 188 18.42 -1.51 4.62
CA VAL A 188 17.73 -0.46 3.87
C VAL A 188 17.71 0.83 4.65
N THR A 189 17.65 1.95 3.92
CA THR A 189 17.34 3.27 4.49
C THR A 189 16.01 3.74 3.93
N MET A 190 15.12 4.19 4.81
CA MET A 190 13.77 4.60 4.46
C MET A 190 13.45 6.00 5.00
N ASP A 191 12.83 6.80 4.14
CA ASP A 191 12.08 7.97 4.55
C ASP A 191 10.59 7.64 4.51
N VAL A 192 9.83 8.04 5.51
CA VAL A 192 8.38 7.88 5.51
C VAL A 192 7.69 9.15 6.02
N VAL A 193 6.64 9.53 5.33
CA VAL A 193 5.70 10.57 5.75
C VAL A 193 4.31 9.96 5.75
N LYS A 194 3.60 10.09 6.85
CA LYS A 194 2.24 9.58 7.03
C LYS A 194 1.30 10.71 7.41
N TYR A 195 0.11 10.67 6.85
CA TYR A 195 -1.02 11.53 7.21
C TYR A 195 -2.22 10.67 7.56
N ASP A 196 -3.04 11.11 8.50
CA ASP A 196 -4.40 10.60 8.64
C ASP A 196 -5.28 11.24 7.57
N LEU A 197 -6.18 10.46 6.98
CA LEU A 197 -7.24 10.97 6.10
C LEU A 197 -8.50 11.16 6.92
N VAL A 198 -8.94 12.42 7.04
CA VAL A 198 -10.12 12.81 7.83
C VAL A 198 -11.14 13.44 6.91
N THR A 199 -12.37 12.93 6.95
CA THR A 199 -13.52 13.47 6.23
C THR A 199 -14.39 14.30 7.19
N GLU A 200 -15.30 15.13 6.65
CA GLU A 200 -16.21 15.97 7.45
C GLU A 200 -17.18 15.15 8.33
N GLU A 201 -17.30 13.85 8.07
CA GLU A 201 -18.20 12.95 8.81
C GLU A 201 -17.53 12.27 10.03
N ASP A 202 -16.29 12.64 10.33
CA ASP A 202 -15.49 12.04 11.43
C ASP A 202 -15.53 12.88 12.75
#